data_c98e7cb678b7025a47d3fc86698abb69
#
_entry.id   c98e7cb678b7025a47d3fc86698abb69
#
_cell.length_a   1.000
_cell.length_b   1.000
_cell.length_c   1.000
_cell.angle_alpha   90.00
_cell.angle_beta   90.00
_cell.angle_gamma   90.00
#
_symmetry.space_group_name_H-M   'P 1'
#
loop_
_entity.id
_entity.type
_entity.pdbx_description
1 polymer ?
#
loop_
_entity_poly.entity_id
_entity_poly.type
_entity_poly.pdbx_seq_one_letter_code
_entity_poly.pdbx_strand_id
1 'polypeptide(L)'
;MASISSLGIGSGLDLNGLLDQLQEAERGKLAPIEQQLETQQTKISAYGQLQTALSAFQDAADALNDSTLYESLSTNVSGEAFTATANGEAQPGSYNVSVTQLATSGTLATAGVPDSTTALTTEATTLTLNFAGADQADVVVDIAANSSLEEVRDAINAKEDSGVSASIIFDGDNYRLALNSTQTGEDASISGITLGAAFGGQLESEFTQAGQDAVLNVNGVAITSPTNQVEGAIQGVTLNLQAEGDSTVSVEQNTLAVREAVTGFVDAYNDLKGTIGELTSFNAETGAAGELLGDSAVRTVESRLRSVLGGGI
;
A
#
# COMPACT_ATOMS: atom_id res chain seq x y z
N MET A 1 43.27 -43.10 -3.99
CA MET A 1 44.01 -43.24 -2.71
C MET A 1 44.62 -44.63 -2.70
N ALA A 2 45.94 -44.72 -2.81
CA ALA A 2 46.64 -46.02 -2.78
C ALA A 2 46.67 -46.50 -1.33
N SER A 3 46.04 -47.62 -1.05
CA SER A 3 46.06 -48.27 0.24
C SER A 3 47.49 -48.92 0.46
N ILE A 4 48.23 -48.35 1.39
CA ILE A 4 49.46 -48.90 1.86
C ILE A 4 49.12 -50.06 2.87
N SER A 5 48.65 -51.18 2.37
CA SER A 5 48.24 -52.32 3.22
C SER A 5 49.33 -53.40 3.39
N SER A 6 50.57 -53.07 3.14
CA SER A 6 51.65 -54.08 3.29
C SER A 6 52.85 -53.61 4.14
N LEU A 7 52.74 -52.56 4.95
CA LEU A 7 53.78 -52.19 5.90
C LEU A 7 53.56 -52.91 7.23
N GLY A 8 54.37 -53.94 7.54
CA GLY A 8 54.36 -54.59 8.86
C GLY A 8 54.45 -56.08 8.88
N ILE A 9 54.50 -56.81 7.74
CA ILE A 9 54.53 -58.27 7.68
C ILE A 9 55.93 -58.86 7.96
N GLY A 10 56.67 -58.30 8.86
CA GLY A 10 58.00 -58.86 9.18
C GLY A 10 58.59 -58.48 10.52
N SER A 11 58.03 -57.50 11.19
CA SER A 11 58.59 -56.97 12.45
C SER A 11 57.73 -57.13 13.69
N GLY A 12 56.47 -57.63 13.57
CA GLY A 12 55.56 -57.74 14.72
C GLY A 12 55.08 -56.41 15.30
N LEU A 13 55.37 -55.28 14.63
CA LEU A 13 54.97 -53.97 15.04
C LEU A 13 53.61 -53.58 14.35
N ASP A 14 52.61 -53.24 15.13
CA ASP A 14 51.34 -52.72 14.63
C ASP A 14 51.53 -51.28 14.14
N LEU A 15 52.09 -51.17 12.92
CA LEU A 15 52.33 -49.85 12.29
C LEU A 15 51.02 -49.12 11.95
N ASN A 16 49.91 -49.82 11.75
CA ASN A 16 48.59 -49.17 11.50
C ASN A 16 48.08 -48.60 12.79
N GLY A 17 48.12 -49.29 13.91
CA GLY A 17 47.76 -48.77 15.21
C GLY A 17 48.60 -47.56 15.62
N LEU A 18 49.90 -47.56 15.25
CA LEU A 18 50.79 -46.41 15.54
C LEU A 18 50.48 -45.21 14.64
N LEU A 19 50.07 -45.41 13.38
CA LEU A 19 49.67 -44.43 12.45
C LEU A 19 48.33 -43.79 12.88
N ASP A 20 47.38 -44.63 13.34
CA ASP A 20 46.09 -44.14 13.84
C ASP A 20 46.27 -43.31 15.13
N GLN A 21 47.10 -43.74 16.06
CA GLN A 21 47.46 -42.98 17.25
C GLN A 21 48.12 -41.64 16.92
N LEU A 22 49.02 -41.65 15.91
CA LEU A 22 49.64 -40.37 15.45
C LEU A 22 48.63 -39.43 14.80
N GLN A 23 47.73 -39.98 13.99
CA GLN A 23 46.64 -39.19 13.39
C GLN A 23 45.69 -38.63 14.45
N GLU A 24 45.37 -39.41 15.48
CA GLU A 24 44.50 -38.94 16.58
C GLU A 24 45.21 -37.89 17.43
N ALA A 25 46.51 -38.04 17.67
CA ALA A 25 47.31 -37.00 18.34
C ALA A 25 47.41 -35.70 17.53
N GLU A 26 47.53 -35.78 16.20
CA GLU A 26 47.50 -34.63 15.31
C GLU A 26 46.10 -34.00 15.24
N ARG A 27 45.02 -34.79 15.20
CA ARG A 27 43.62 -34.27 15.29
C ARG A 27 43.37 -33.56 16.62
N GLY A 28 43.92 -34.09 17.73
CA GLY A 28 43.84 -33.41 19.03
C GLY A 28 44.44 -32.01 19.06
N LYS A 29 45.41 -31.70 18.16
CA LYS A 29 45.96 -30.37 18.03
C LYS A 29 45.03 -29.40 17.28
N LEU A 30 44.06 -29.92 16.48
CA LEU A 30 43.07 -29.11 15.77
C LEU A 30 41.92 -28.71 16.68
N ALA A 31 41.55 -29.49 17.69
CA ALA A 31 40.44 -29.21 18.59
C ALA A 31 40.47 -27.82 19.23
N PRO A 32 41.62 -27.31 19.76
CA PRO A 32 41.67 -25.94 20.27
C PRO A 32 41.51 -24.88 19.20
N ILE A 33 41.88 -25.14 17.94
CA ILE A 33 41.70 -24.24 16.81
C ILE A 33 40.22 -24.20 16.42
N GLU A 34 39.57 -25.36 16.36
CA GLU A 34 38.12 -25.46 16.11
C GLU A 34 37.31 -24.74 17.18
N GLN A 35 37.65 -24.91 18.46
CA GLN A 35 37.03 -24.18 19.56
C GLN A 35 37.26 -22.67 19.50
N GLN A 36 38.44 -22.23 19.09
CA GLN A 36 38.68 -20.79 18.86
C GLN A 36 37.86 -20.25 17.70
N LEU A 37 37.71 -21.02 16.63
CA LEU A 37 36.93 -20.68 15.45
C LEU A 37 35.45 -20.54 15.82
N GLU A 38 34.90 -21.47 16.57
CA GLU A 38 33.54 -21.43 17.10
C GLU A 38 33.31 -20.19 18.01
N THR A 39 34.27 -19.94 18.91
CA THR A 39 34.21 -18.72 19.78
C THR A 39 34.22 -17.43 18.97
N GLN A 40 35.04 -17.37 17.91
CA GLN A 40 35.06 -16.18 17.04
C GLN A 40 33.76 -16.02 16.23
N GLN A 41 33.20 -17.16 15.73
CA GLN A 41 31.91 -17.16 15.04
C GLN A 41 30.79 -16.65 15.93
N THR A 42 30.75 -17.11 17.20
CA THR A 42 29.77 -16.66 18.19
C THR A 42 29.89 -15.17 18.49
N LYS A 43 31.13 -14.66 18.63
CA LYS A 43 31.38 -13.23 18.79
C LYS A 43 30.92 -12.41 17.57
N ILE A 44 31.17 -12.88 16.36
CA ILE A 44 30.70 -12.22 15.13
C ILE A 44 29.16 -12.13 15.14
N SER A 45 28.49 -13.21 15.51
CA SER A 45 27.02 -13.24 15.65
C SER A 45 26.52 -12.26 16.71
N ALA A 46 27.19 -12.17 17.84
CA ALA A 46 26.88 -11.22 18.92
C ALA A 46 27.06 -9.77 18.48
N TYR A 47 28.11 -9.47 17.73
CA TYR A 47 28.27 -8.14 17.12
C TYR A 47 27.18 -7.85 16.08
N GLY A 48 26.74 -8.84 15.32
CA GLY A 48 25.61 -8.70 14.41
C GLY A 48 24.30 -8.33 15.12
N GLN A 49 24.03 -8.96 16.27
CA GLN A 49 22.88 -8.61 17.11
C GLN A 49 22.98 -7.19 17.67
N LEU A 50 24.15 -6.81 18.19
CA LEU A 50 24.41 -5.46 18.67
C LEU A 50 24.24 -4.41 17.57
N GLN A 51 24.75 -4.70 16.37
CA GLN A 51 24.62 -3.83 15.21
C GLN A 51 23.14 -3.63 14.81
N THR A 52 22.36 -4.71 14.81
CA THR A 52 20.92 -4.64 14.51
C THR A 52 20.17 -3.78 15.53
N ALA A 53 20.43 -3.99 16.82
CA ALA A 53 19.80 -3.20 17.88
C ALA A 53 20.22 -1.72 17.83
N LEU A 54 21.51 -1.45 17.50
CA LEU A 54 22.01 -0.08 17.35
C LEU A 54 21.40 0.62 16.14
N SER A 55 21.24 -0.11 15.02
CA SER A 55 20.58 0.43 13.82
C SER A 55 19.13 0.77 14.10
N ALA A 56 18.37 -0.12 14.75
CA ALA A 56 16.99 0.15 15.13
C ALA A 56 16.85 1.38 16.04
N PHE A 57 17.77 1.54 16.99
CA PHE A 57 17.82 2.74 17.83
C PHE A 57 18.14 4.01 17.03
N GLN A 58 19.07 3.92 16.08
CA GLN A 58 19.39 5.03 15.19
C GLN A 58 18.19 5.42 14.34
N ASP A 59 17.52 4.46 13.71
CA ASP A 59 16.33 4.69 12.89
C ASP A 59 15.21 5.38 13.71
N ALA A 60 15.02 4.96 14.95
CA ALA A 60 14.06 5.60 15.86
C ALA A 60 14.47 7.01 16.28
N ALA A 61 15.77 7.27 16.45
CA ALA A 61 16.28 8.61 16.72
C ALA A 61 16.16 9.55 15.50
N ASP A 62 16.42 9.03 14.32
CA ASP A 62 16.27 9.76 13.05
C ASP A 62 14.80 10.12 12.79
N ALA A 63 13.86 9.22 13.12
CA ALA A 63 12.42 9.49 13.05
C ALA A 63 11.99 10.66 13.96
N LEU A 64 12.59 10.81 15.15
CA LEU A 64 12.34 11.95 16.03
C LEU A 64 13.02 13.25 15.55
N ASN A 65 14.07 13.16 14.75
CA ASN A 65 14.77 14.31 14.19
C ASN A 65 14.17 14.78 12.86
N ASP A 66 13.17 14.09 12.34
CA ASP A 66 12.46 14.49 11.13
C ASP A 66 11.48 15.64 11.45
N SER A 67 11.74 16.82 10.89
CA SER A 67 10.88 17.99 11.08
C SER A 67 9.45 17.76 10.57
N THR A 68 9.27 16.92 9.55
CA THR A 68 7.95 16.62 8.98
C THR A 68 7.02 15.92 9.98
N LEU A 69 7.59 15.20 10.96
CA LEU A 69 6.84 14.60 12.06
C LEU A 69 6.08 15.67 12.86
N TYR A 70 6.72 16.79 13.13
CA TYR A 70 6.16 17.89 13.96
C TYR A 70 5.26 18.82 13.16
N GLU A 71 5.37 18.82 11.85
CA GLU A 71 4.52 19.57 10.91
C GLU A 71 3.30 18.74 10.46
N SER A 72 3.28 17.46 10.80
CA SER A 72 2.20 16.56 10.42
C SER A 72 0.87 16.99 11.08
N LEU A 73 -0.20 16.95 10.27
CA LEU A 73 -1.55 17.29 10.70
C LEU A 73 -2.43 16.03 10.69
N SER A 74 -3.39 16.00 11.58
CA SER A 74 -4.44 14.99 11.62
C SER A 74 -5.80 15.65 11.50
N THR A 75 -6.73 14.91 10.91
CA THR A 75 -8.12 15.31 10.80
C THR A 75 -8.99 14.46 11.72
N ASN A 76 -9.91 15.10 12.41
CA ASN A 76 -10.96 14.44 13.17
C ASN A 76 -12.31 14.90 12.63
N VAL A 77 -13.13 13.96 12.17
CA VAL A 77 -14.45 14.24 11.64
C VAL A 77 -15.51 13.82 12.65
N SER A 78 -16.37 14.76 13.03
CA SER A 78 -17.55 14.51 13.86
C SER A 78 -18.76 14.42 12.94
N GLY A 79 -19.31 13.23 12.77
CA GLY A 79 -20.41 12.92 11.83
C GLY A 79 -19.99 11.82 10.85
N GLU A 80 -20.90 11.47 9.93
CA GLU A 80 -20.73 10.37 8.98
C GLU A 80 -20.83 10.81 7.52
N ALA A 81 -20.97 12.14 7.26
CA ALA A 81 -21.17 12.64 5.91
C ALA A 81 -19.92 12.48 5.02
N PHE A 82 -18.73 12.51 5.60
CA PHE A 82 -17.47 12.37 4.87
C PHE A 82 -16.34 11.89 5.78
N THR A 83 -15.24 11.45 5.16
CA THR A 83 -13.92 11.34 5.80
C THR A 83 -13.00 12.43 5.26
N ALA A 84 -11.98 12.81 6.02
CA ALA A 84 -11.05 13.86 5.62
C ALA A 84 -9.60 13.41 5.83
N THR A 85 -8.70 13.93 4.99
CA THR A 85 -7.25 13.82 5.16
C THR A 85 -6.62 15.20 4.99
N ALA A 86 -5.58 15.50 5.75
CA ALA A 86 -4.84 16.76 5.65
C ALA A 86 -3.39 16.51 5.23
N ASN A 87 -2.84 17.40 4.42
CA ASN A 87 -1.42 17.45 4.10
C ASN A 87 -0.74 18.63 4.83
N GLY A 88 0.56 18.82 4.63
CA GLY A 88 1.34 19.88 5.30
C GLY A 88 0.95 21.31 4.94
N GLU A 89 0.09 21.52 3.93
CA GLU A 89 -0.42 22.86 3.55
C GLU A 89 -1.68 23.25 4.31
N ALA A 90 -2.32 22.30 5.00
CA ALA A 90 -3.53 22.56 5.74
C ALA A 90 -3.28 23.50 6.92
N GLN A 91 -4.30 24.25 7.30
CA GLN A 91 -4.22 25.12 8.48
C GLN A 91 -5.04 24.50 9.61
N PRO A 92 -4.48 24.43 10.84
CA PRO A 92 -5.26 24.01 12.00
C PRO A 92 -6.50 24.85 12.19
N GLY A 93 -7.63 24.21 12.43
CA GLY A 93 -8.92 24.87 12.57
C GLY A 93 -10.08 23.89 12.52
N SER A 94 -11.28 24.40 12.73
CA SER A 94 -12.52 23.63 12.67
C SER A 94 -13.40 24.18 11.53
N TYR A 95 -13.87 23.28 10.67
CA TYR A 95 -14.66 23.60 9.50
C TYR A 95 -15.97 22.83 9.55
N ASN A 96 -17.09 23.57 9.46
CA ASN A 96 -18.41 22.97 9.35
C ASN A 96 -18.69 22.67 7.88
N VAL A 97 -19.00 21.43 7.57
CA VAL A 97 -19.27 20.97 6.21
C VAL A 97 -20.67 20.35 6.17
N SER A 98 -21.53 20.88 5.31
CA SER A 98 -22.88 20.38 5.03
C SER A 98 -22.89 19.80 3.62
N VAL A 99 -23.05 18.50 3.48
CA VAL A 99 -23.17 17.80 2.20
C VAL A 99 -24.65 17.73 1.85
N THR A 100 -25.06 18.38 0.78
CA THR A 100 -26.46 18.43 0.34
C THR A 100 -26.75 17.46 -0.80
N GLN A 101 -25.71 17.05 -1.54
CA GLN A 101 -25.82 16.11 -2.66
C GLN A 101 -24.48 15.42 -2.89
N LEU A 102 -24.53 14.13 -3.17
CA LEU A 102 -23.37 13.36 -3.63
C LEU A 102 -23.25 13.39 -5.16
N ALA A 103 -22.04 13.33 -5.65
CA ALA A 103 -21.80 13.10 -7.08
C ALA A 103 -22.23 11.70 -7.48
N THR A 104 -22.97 11.61 -8.59
CA THR A 104 -23.42 10.35 -9.18
C THR A 104 -23.01 10.25 -10.64
N SER A 105 -22.85 9.04 -11.15
CA SER A 105 -22.58 8.79 -12.57
C SER A 105 -23.87 8.76 -13.38
N GLY A 106 -23.79 9.14 -14.65
CA GLY A 106 -24.89 9.03 -15.58
C GLY A 106 -25.13 7.58 -16.02
N THR A 107 -26.37 7.24 -16.27
CA THR A 107 -26.79 5.93 -16.80
C THR A 107 -27.72 6.09 -17.99
N LEU A 108 -27.60 5.18 -18.96
CA LEU A 108 -28.46 5.09 -20.11
C LEU A 108 -28.80 3.65 -20.42
N ALA A 109 -30.06 3.36 -20.73
CA ALA A 109 -30.44 2.08 -21.28
C ALA A 109 -31.16 2.26 -22.63
N THR A 110 -30.90 1.36 -23.54
CA THR A 110 -31.51 1.36 -24.88
C THR A 110 -32.89 0.69 -24.88
N ALA A 111 -33.60 0.88 -25.97
CA ALA A 111 -34.74 0.04 -26.31
C ALA A 111 -34.35 -1.44 -26.30
N GLY A 112 -35.29 -2.29 -25.89
CA GLY A 112 -35.08 -3.72 -25.76
C GLY A 112 -35.12 -4.48 -27.08
N VAL A 113 -34.25 -5.49 -27.17
CA VAL A 113 -34.30 -6.47 -28.30
C VAL A 113 -34.65 -7.86 -27.75
N PRO A 114 -35.39 -8.69 -28.50
CA PRO A 114 -35.88 -9.97 -27.99
C PRO A 114 -34.77 -11.01 -27.80
N ASP A 115 -33.60 -10.83 -28.43
CA ASP A 115 -32.49 -11.78 -28.39
C ASP A 115 -31.15 -11.02 -28.41
N SER A 116 -30.26 -11.32 -27.47
CA SER A 116 -28.94 -10.67 -27.34
C SER A 116 -27.92 -11.15 -28.37
N THR A 117 -28.15 -12.30 -29.00
CA THR A 117 -27.24 -12.98 -29.94
C THR A 117 -27.60 -12.76 -31.40
N THR A 118 -28.82 -12.31 -31.69
CA THR A 118 -29.24 -12.01 -33.06
C THR A 118 -28.56 -10.74 -33.58
N ALA A 119 -28.14 -10.78 -34.84
CA ALA A 119 -27.47 -9.64 -35.49
C ALA A 119 -28.39 -8.41 -35.55
N LEU A 120 -27.89 -7.29 -35.09
CA LEU A 120 -28.56 -5.99 -35.09
C LEU A 120 -28.13 -5.12 -36.26
N THR A 121 -26.95 -5.37 -36.82
CA THR A 121 -26.40 -4.61 -37.93
C THR A 121 -26.30 -5.50 -39.16
N THR A 122 -26.52 -4.94 -40.35
CA THR A 122 -26.35 -5.64 -41.64
C THR A 122 -25.01 -5.34 -42.30
N GLU A 123 -24.42 -4.19 -41.96
CA GLU A 123 -23.16 -3.70 -42.50
C GLU A 123 -22.32 -3.11 -41.36
N ALA A 124 -21.02 -2.91 -41.59
CA ALA A 124 -20.17 -2.21 -40.64
C ALA A 124 -20.63 -0.76 -40.48
N THR A 125 -20.69 -0.30 -39.22
CA THR A 125 -21.25 1.00 -38.87
C THR A 125 -20.54 1.57 -37.66
N THR A 126 -21.02 2.70 -37.12
CA THR A 126 -20.53 3.32 -35.92
C THR A 126 -21.63 3.53 -34.92
N LEU A 127 -21.25 3.49 -33.65
CA LEU A 127 -22.05 3.94 -32.50
C LEU A 127 -21.27 5.09 -31.85
N THR A 128 -21.90 6.24 -31.67
CA THR A 128 -21.27 7.39 -31.00
C THR A 128 -21.88 7.55 -29.61
N LEU A 129 -21.04 7.60 -28.61
CA LEU A 129 -21.41 7.87 -27.23
C LEU A 129 -21.38 9.41 -27.03
N ASN A 130 -22.49 9.98 -26.63
CA ASN A 130 -22.65 11.42 -26.44
C ASN A 130 -22.65 11.73 -24.96
N PHE A 131 -21.89 12.74 -24.54
CA PHE A 131 -21.78 13.19 -23.14
C PHE A 131 -22.49 14.52 -22.93
N ALA A 132 -22.79 14.84 -21.68
CA ALA A 132 -23.51 16.08 -21.33
C ALA A 132 -22.59 17.30 -21.31
N GLY A 133 -21.33 17.14 -20.95
CA GLY A 133 -20.36 18.24 -20.84
C GLY A 133 -19.96 18.78 -22.21
N ALA A 134 -19.98 20.10 -22.34
CA ALA A 134 -19.63 20.77 -23.59
C ALA A 134 -18.17 20.59 -24.01
N ASP A 135 -17.28 20.36 -23.04
CA ASP A 135 -15.85 20.11 -23.26
C ASP A 135 -15.51 18.61 -23.34
N GLN A 136 -16.48 17.74 -23.11
CA GLN A 136 -16.33 16.29 -23.22
C GLN A 136 -16.58 15.87 -24.67
N ALA A 137 -15.56 15.34 -25.32
CA ALA A 137 -15.68 14.87 -26.70
C ALA A 137 -16.53 13.60 -26.78
N ASP A 138 -17.41 13.55 -27.79
CA ASP A 138 -18.14 12.33 -28.14
C ASP A 138 -17.16 11.23 -28.56
N VAL A 139 -17.46 9.99 -28.19
CA VAL A 139 -16.62 8.84 -28.47
C VAL A 139 -17.25 7.94 -29.54
N VAL A 140 -16.55 7.75 -30.66
CA VAL A 140 -17.01 6.91 -31.75
C VAL A 140 -16.46 5.48 -31.56
N VAL A 141 -17.35 4.51 -31.58
CA VAL A 141 -17.07 3.07 -31.51
C VAL A 141 -17.41 2.43 -32.86
N ASP A 142 -16.46 1.73 -33.46
CA ASP A 142 -16.66 1.00 -34.71
C ASP A 142 -17.36 -0.33 -34.41
N ILE A 143 -18.45 -0.60 -35.11
CA ILE A 143 -19.25 -1.80 -35.00
C ILE A 143 -19.16 -2.61 -36.30
N ALA A 144 -18.81 -3.87 -36.19
CA ALA A 144 -18.70 -4.77 -37.33
C ALA A 144 -20.05 -5.07 -37.98
N ALA A 145 -20.04 -5.55 -39.22
CA ALA A 145 -21.24 -6.07 -39.86
C ALA A 145 -21.76 -7.33 -39.15
N ASN A 146 -23.07 -7.50 -39.08
CA ASN A 146 -23.77 -8.58 -38.40
C ASN A 146 -23.46 -8.68 -36.91
N SER A 147 -23.19 -7.57 -36.23
CA SER A 147 -22.96 -7.54 -34.82
C SER A 147 -24.26 -7.72 -34.05
N SER A 148 -24.23 -8.60 -33.06
CA SER A 148 -25.25 -8.80 -32.02
C SER A 148 -25.16 -7.76 -30.90
N LEU A 149 -26.12 -7.77 -29.98
CA LEU A 149 -26.07 -6.90 -28.79
C LEU A 149 -24.83 -7.18 -27.92
N GLU A 150 -24.43 -8.46 -27.81
CA GLU A 150 -23.23 -8.86 -27.08
C GLU A 150 -21.96 -8.31 -27.71
N GLU A 151 -21.85 -8.37 -29.04
CA GLU A 151 -20.69 -7.84 -29.75
C GLU A 151 -20.64 -6.30 -29.72
N VAL A 152 -21.79 -5.62 -29.72
CA VAL A 152 -21.85 -4.16 -29.51
C VAL A 152 -21.37 -3.79 -28.11
N ARG A 153 -21.83 -4.51 -27.05
CA ARG A 153 -21.32 -4.34 -25.69
C ARG A 153 -19.81 -4.51 -25.63
N ASP A 154 -19.30 -5.58 -26.24
CA ASP A 154 -17.88 -5.90 -26.20
C ASP A 154 -17.05 -4.86 -26.98
N ALA A 155 -17.56 -4.34 -28.09
CA ALA A 155 -16.90 -3.27 -28.85
C ALA A 155 -16.80 -1.96 -28.03
N ILE A 156 -17.86 -1.62 -27.28
CA ILE A 156 -17.84 -0.44 -26.41
C ILE A 156 -16.83 -0.63 -25.27
N ASN A 157 -16.83 -1.79 -24.63
CA ASN A 157 -15.92 -2.08 -23.51
C ASN A 157 -14.45 -2.25 -23.94
N ALA A 158 -14.21 -2.65 -25.19
CA ALA A 158 -12.86 -2.74 -25.77
C ALA A 158 -12.29 -1.37 -26.18
N LYS A 159 -13.12 -0.33 -26.27
CA LYS A 159 -12.69 1.01 -26.63
C LYS A 159 -12.00 1.65 -25.42
N GLU A 160 -10.69 1.89 -25.55
CA GLU A 160 -9.95 2.65 -24.52
C GLU A 160 -10.54 4.04 -24.37
N ASP A 161 -10.57 4.53 -23.14
CA ASP A 161 -11.10 5.86 -22.80
C ASP A 161 -12.52 6.14 -23.30
N SER A 162 -13.36 5.10 -23.39
CA SER A 162 -14.75 5.25 -23.83
C SER A 162 -15.59 6.12 -22.89
N GLY A 163 -15.16 6.33 -21.65
CA GLY A 163 -15.91 7.06 -20.63
C GLY A 163 -17.14 6.33 -20.10
N VAL A 164 -17.45 5.15 -20.62
CA VAL A 164 -18.60 4.33 -20.19
C VAL A 164 -18.23 2.87 -20.02
N SER A 165 -19.01 2.18 -19.19
CA SER A 165 -19.03 0.72 -19.06
C SER A 165 -20.36 0.20 -19.61
N ALA A 166 -20.31 -0.74 -20.54
CA ALA A 166 -21.49 -1.35 -21.16
C ALA A 166 -21.80 -2.72 -20.56
N SER A 167 -23.09 -2.97 -20.32
CA SER A 167 -23.62 -4.26 -19.85
C SER A 167 -24.95 -4.57 -20.55
N ILE A 168 -25.42 -5.82 -20.43
CA ILE A 168 -26.72 -6.20 -20.95
C ILE A 168 -27.61 -6.55 -19.76
N ILE A 169 -28.82 -5.98 -19.76
CA ILE A 169 -29.86 -6.23 -18.75
C ILE A 169 -31.04 -6.91 -19.43
N PHE A 170 -31.51 -7.99 -18.85
CA PHE A 170 -32.77 -8.65 -19.26
C PHE A 170 -33.90 -8.19 -18.33
N ASP A 171 -34.94 -7.55 -18.89
CA ASP A 171 -36.04 -6.95 -18.13
C ASP A 171 -37.21 -7.94 -17.88
N GLY A 172 -37.08 -9.21 -18.30
CA GLY A 172 -38.10 -10.25 -18.25
C GLY A 172 -38.66 -10.59 -19.64
N ASP A 173 -38.62 -9.65 -20.57
CA ASP A 173 -39.12 -9.80 -21.95
C ASP A 173 -38.03 -9.52 -23.00
N ASN A 174 -37.18 -8.55 -22.77
CA ASN A 174 -36.18 -8.08 -23.73
C ASN A 174 -34.81 -7.88 -23.09
N TYR A 175 -33.77 -7.90 -23.94
CA TYR A 175 -32.40 -7.57 -23.61
C TYR A 175 -32.11 -6.11 -23.96
N ARG A 176 -31.55 -5.34 -23.04
CA ARG A 176 -31.21 -3.93 -23.19
C ARG A 176 -29.74 -3.71 -23.01
N LEU A 177 -29.16 -2.86 -23.84
CA LEU A 177 -27.81 -2.36 -23.60
C LEU A 177 -27.90 -1.26 -22.52
N ALA A 178 -27.20 -1.48 -21.40
CA ALA A 178 -27.08 -0.50 -20.34
C ALA A 178 -25.65 0.07 -20.32
N LEU A 179 -25.57 1.39 -20.33
CA LEU A 179 -24.34 2.16 -20.32
C LEU A 179 -24.28 2.95 -19.02
N ASN A 180 -23.15 2.85 -18.31
CA ASN A 180 -22.88 3.62 -17.10
C ASN A 180 -21.63 4.45 -17.33
N SER A 181 -21.69 5.75 -17.04
CA SER A 181 -20.50 6.60 -17.04
C SER A 181 -19.50 6.09 -16.00
N THR A 182 -18.23 6.03 -16.37
CA THR A 182 -17.15 5.56 -15.48
C THR A 182 -16.75 6.62 -14.45
N GLN A 183 -17.09 7.86 -14.73
CA GLN A 183 -16.86 8.99 -13.82
C GLN A 183 -18.22 9.55 -13.35
N THR A 184 -18.22 10.15 -12.17
CA THR A 184 -19.35 10.91 -11.63
C THR A 184 -19.36 12.33 -12.19
N GLY A 185 -20.45 13.06 -11.94
CA GLY A 185 -20.60 14.45 -12.31
C GLY A 185 -21.50 14.65 -13.54
N GLU A 186 -21.98 15.87 -13.67
CA GLU A 186 -22.88 16.25 -14.76
C GLU A 186 -22.20 16.14 -16.13
N ASP A 187 -21.00 16.72 -16.26
CA ASP A 187 -20.26 16.79 -17.52
C ASP A 187 -19.81 15.42 -18.04
N ALA A 188 -19.40 14.50 -17.17
CA ALA A 188 -18.98 13.15 -17.54
C ALA A 188 -20.16 12.18 -17.80
N SER A 189 -21.38 12.69 -17.67
CA SER A 189 -22.60 11.89 -17.80
C SER A 189 -22.85 11.49 -19.26
N ILE A 190 -23.08 10.19 -19.51
CA ILE A 190 -23.65 9.74 -20.79
C ILE A 190 -25.01 10.36 -20.97
N SER A 191 -25.21 11.12 -22.04
CA SER A 191 -26.43 11.84 -22.34
C SER A 191 -27.26 11.20 -23.45
N GLY A 192 -26.61 10.39 -24.29
CA GLY A 192 -27.25 9.74 -25.41
C GLY A 192 -26.30 8.85 -26.21
N ILE A 193 -26.86 8.20 -27.20
CA ILE A 193 -26.11 7.48 -28.24
C ILE A 193 -26.61 7.90 -29.61
N THR A 194 -25.68 8.01 -30.56
CA THR A 194 -26.01 8.24 -31.97
C THR A 194 -25.65 6.98 -32.76
N LEU A 195 -26.65 6.41 -33.42
CA LEU A 195 -26.53 5.15 -34.11
C LEU A 195 -26.33 5.37 -35.64
N GLY A 196 -25.42 4.64 -36.22
CA GLY A 196 -25.29 4.58 -37.66
C GLY A 196 -26.51 3.90 -38.34
N ALA A 197 -26.74 4.18 -39.60
CA ALA A 197 -27.94 3.73 -40.35
C ALA A 197 -28.13 2.20 -40.37
N ALA A 198 -27.06 1.42 -40.25
CA ALA A 198 -27.13 -0.05 -40.27
C ALA A 198 -27.82 -0.68 -39.07
N PHE A 199 -28.07 0.08 -38.01
CA PHE A 199 -28.88 -0.40 -36.85
C PHE A 199 -30.40 -0.41 -37.13
N GLY A 200 -30.86 0.25 -38.20
CA GLY A 200 -32.26 0.22 -38.60
C GLY A 200 -33.26 0.77 -37.59
N GLY A 201 -32.84 1.65 -36.70
CA GLY A 201 -33.66 2.23 -35.63
C GLY A 201 -33.79 1.34 -34.38
N GLN A 202 -33.01 0.26 -34.28
CA GLN A 202 -32.88 -0.52 -33.06
C GLN A 202 -31.90 0.14 -32.09
N LEU A 203 -32.01 -0.14 -30.82
CA LEU A 203 -31.14 0.38 -29.75
C LEU A 203 -31.23 1.90 -29.50
N GLU A 204 -32.31 2.56 -29.86
CA GLU A 204 -32.50 3.96 -29.46
C GLU A 204 -32.45 4.12 -27.92
N SER A 205 -31.98 5.27 -27.43
CA SER A 205 -31.99 5.57 -26.00
C SER A 205 -33.42 5.61 -25.48
N GLU A 206 -33.73 4.83 -24.45
CA GLU A 206 -35.10 4.79 -23.88
C GLU A 206 -35.13 5.33 -22.44
N PHE A 207 -34.14 4.97 -21.64
CA PHE A 207 -34.00 5.43 -20.26
C PHE A 207 -32.66 6.15 -20.10
N THR A 208 -32.70 7.38 -19.65
CA THR A 208 -31.49 8.17 -19.35
C THR A 208 -31.64 8.81 -17.99
N GLN A 209 -30.65 8.61 -17.13
CA GLN A 209 -30.52 9.33 -15.88
C GLN A 209 -29.17 10.08 -15.91
N ALA A 210 -29.26 11.41 -15.85
CA ALA A 210 -28.07 12.25 -15.81
C ALA A 210 -27.30 12.02 -14.51
N GLY A 211 -25.98 12.04 -14.60
CA GLY A 211 -25.10 12.16 -13.45
C GLY A 211 -25.25 13.54 -12.81
N GLN A 212 -24.84 13.66 -11.60
CA GLN A 212 -24.92 14.89 -10.82
C GLN A 212 -23.58 15.17 -10.14
N ASP A 213 -23.28 16.45 -9.98
CA ASP A 213 -22.14 16.90 -9.19
C ASP A 213 -22.47 16.80 -7.69
N ALA A 214 -21.43 16.62 -6.88
CA ALA A 214 -21.55 16.81 -5.45
C ALA A 214 -21.75 18.29 -5.12
N VAL A 215 -22.62 18.56 -4.17
CA VAL A 215 -22.89 19.92 -3.67
C VAL A 215 -22.70 19.93 -2.16
N LEU A 216 -21.81 20.78 -1.69
CA LEU A 216 -21.52 20.92 -0.27
C LEU A 216 -21.33 22.39 0.09
N ASN A 217 -21.41 22.68 1.38
CA ASN A 217 -21.16 24.00 1.93
C ASN A 217 -20.07 23.89 3.00
N VAL A 218 -19.04 24.71 2.91
CA VAL A 218 -17.97 24.78 3.91
C VAL A 218 -18.01 26.17 4.55
N ASN A 219 -18.33 26.22 5.84
CA ASN A 219 -18.44 27.47 6.59
C ASN A 219 -19.30 28.56 5.92
N GLY A 220 -20.36 28.16 5.21
CA GLY A 220 -21.27 29.10 4.49
C GLY A 220 -20.88 29.33 3.01
N VAL A 221 -19.76 28.77 2.54
CA VAL A 221 -19.35 28.86 1.12
C VAL A 221 -19.83 27.63 0.38
N ALA A 222 -20.66 27.83 -0.65
CA ALA A 222 -21.14 26.74 -1.51
C ALA A 222 -20.03 26.28 -2.47
N ILE A 223 -19.88 24.97 -2.61
CA ILE A 223 -18.87 24.30 -3.43
C ILE A 223 -19.57 23.22 -4.24
N THR A 224 -19.21 23.11 -5.50
CA THR A 224 -19.64 22.04 -6.40
C THR A 224 -18.42 21.25 -6.85
N SER A 225 -18.53 19.95 -6.90
CA SER A 225 -17.46 19.07 -7.34
C SER A 225 -18.00 17.93 -8.22
N PRO A 226 -17.37 17.63 -9.36
CA PRO A 226 -17.80 16.52 -10.20
C PRO A 226 -17.59 15.15 -9.55
N THR A 227 -16.83 15.09 -8.46
CA THR A 227 -16.50 13.84 -7.76
C THR A 227 -16.84 13.93 -6.27
N ASN A 228 -16.98 12.76 -5.63
CA ASN A 228 -17.13 12.66 -4.17
C ASN A 228 -15.79 12.83 -3.43
N GLN A 229 -14.66 12.87 -4.14
CA GLN A 229 -13.38 13.28 -3.60
C GLN A 229 -13.18 14.76 -3.90
N VAL A 230 -13.34 15.60 -2.88
CA VAL A 230 -13.29 17.06 -3.01
C VAL A 230 -11.96 17.57 -2.51
N GLU A 231 -11.16 18.09 -3.44
CA GLU A 231 -9.87 18.72 -3.16
C GLU A 231 -9.98 20.23 -3.28
N GLY A 232 -9.20 20.96 -2.51
CA GLY A 232 -9.12 22.44 -2.61
C GLY A 232 -10.30 23.22 -2.01
N ALA A 233 -11.36 22.55 -1.55
CA ALA A 233 -12.46 23.19 -0.81
C ALA A 233 -11.97 23.81 0.51
N ILE A 234 -11.02 23.15 1.15
CA ILE A 234 -10.25 23.62 2.29
C ILE A 234 -8.78 23.41 1.90
N GLN A 235 -7.95 24.45 2.00
CA GLN A 235 -6.55 24.36 1.61
C GLN A 235 -5.85 23.20 2.33
N GLY A 236 -5.22 22.30 1.58
CA GLY A 236 -4.48 21.17 2.10
C GLY A 236 -5.35 20.06 2.71
N VAL A 237 -6.68 20.11 2.56
CA VAL A 237 -7.61 19.07 3.03
C VAL A 237 -8.34 18.44 1.86
N THR A 238 -8.35 17.12 1.80
CA THR A 238 -9.20 16.34 0.89
C THR A 238 -10.36 15.76 1.67
N LEU A 239 -11.58 16.02 1.19
CA LEU A 239 -12.83 15.47 1.73
C LEU A 239 -13.30 14.31 0.85
N ASN A 240 -13.58 13.14 1.43
CA ASN A 240 -14.19 12.02 0.73
C ASN A 240 -15.63 11.87 1.20
N LEU A 241 -16.57 12.36 0.39
CA LEU A 241 -17.99 12.39 0.69
C LEU A 241 -18.58 10.97 0.66
N GLN A 242 -19.39 10.62 1.66
CA GLN A 242 -19.98 9.29 1.83
C GLN A 242 -21.50 9.31 1.96
N ALA A 243 -22.03 10.39 2.54
CA ALA A 243 -23.46 10.58 2.74
C ALA A 243 -23.82 12.08 2.75
N GLU A 244 -25.09 12.38 2.54
CA GLU A 244 -25.65 13.71 2.80
C GLU A 244 -25.76 13.94 4.31
N GLY A 245 -25.54 15.17 4.75
CA GLY A 245 -25.65 15.57 6.15
C GLY A 245 -24.59 16.58 6.59
N ASP A 246 -24.70 16.96 7.84
CA ASP A 246 -23.81 17.92 8.47
C ASP A 246 -22.73 17.20 9.27
N SER A 247 -21.49 17.59 9.08
CA SER A 247 -20.34 17.09 9.81
C SER A 247 -19.32 18.21 10.01
N THR A 248 -18.48 18.06 11.02
CA THR A 248 -17.41 19.03 11.29
C THR A 248 -16.07 18.34 11.19
N VAL A 249 -15.15 18.90 10.43
CA VAL A 249 -13.75 18.47 10.39
C VAL A 249 -12.90 19.41 11.23
N SER A 250 -12.14 18.84 12.17
CA SER A 250 -11.09 19.51 12.95
C SER A 250 -9.74 19.11 12.39
N VAL A 251 -8.94 20.08 12.00
CA VAL A 251 -7.54 19.90 11.59
C VAL A 251 -6.67 20.30 12.75
N GLU A 252 -5.87 19.38 13.26
CA GLU A 252 -5.05 19.57 14.45
C GLU A 252 -3.65 19.02 14.21
N GLN A 253 -2.70 19.44 15.04
CA GLN A 253 -1.36 18.86 15.00
C GLN A 253 -1.40 17.37 15.37
N ASN A 254 -0.72 16.54 14.63
CA ASN A 254 -0.72 15.08 14.82
C ASN A 254 0.14 14.68 16.05
N THR A 255 -0.41 14.93 17.22
CA THR A 255 0.25 14.57 18.49
C THR A 255 0.36 13.06 18.68
N LEU A 256 -0.46 12.25 17.99
CA LEU A 256 -0.38 10.79 18.05
C LEU A 256 0.90 10.30 17.37
N ALA A 257 1.20 10.78 16.18
CA ALA A 257 2.43 10.41 15.46
C ALA A 257 3.69 10.77 16.28
N VAL A 258 3.71 11.96 16.90
CA VAL A 258 4.81 12.36 17.77
C VAL A 258 4.92 11.43 19.00
N ARG A 259 3.80 11.07 19.60
CA ARG A 259 3.78 10.13 20.74
C ARG A 259 4.30 8.74 20.34
N GLU A 260 3.86 8.23 19.19
CA GLU A 260 4.31 6.93 18.68
C GLU A 260 5.81 6.94 18.39
N ALA A 261 6.33 8.01 17.78
CA ALA A 261 7.75 8.15 17.54
C ALA A 261 8.57 8.21 18.84
N VAL A 262 8.09 8.94 19.86
CA VAL A 262 8.73 8.98 21.19
C VAL A 262 8.69 7.59 21.86
N THR A 263 7.56 6.89 21.78
CA THR A 263 7.43 5.55 22.34
C THR A 263 8.38 4.58 21.63
N GLY A 264 8.42 4.60 20.29
CA GLY A 264 9.33 3.78 19.50
C GLY A 264 10.81 4.03 19.83
N PHE A 265 11.18 5.30 20.07
CA PHE A 265 12.53 5.63 20.51
C PHE A 265 12.86 5.04 21.89
N VAL A 266 11.92 5.13 22.84
CA VAL A 266 12.10 4.56 24.20
C VAL A 266 12.21 3.03 24.12
N ASP A 267 11.37 2.39 23.32
CA ASP A 267 11.39 0.93 23.14
C ASP A 267 12.71 0.49 22.49
N ALA A 268 13.14 1.12 21.40
CA ALA A 268 14.41 0.83 20.74
C ALA A 268 15.63 1.04 21.65
N TYR A 269 15.58 2.06 22.52
CA TYR A 269 16.60 2.26 23.54
C TYR A 269 16.63 1.12 24.58
N ASN A 270 15.47 0.70 25.06
CA ASN A 270 15.35 -0.39 26.03
C ASN A 270 15.82 -1.72 25.42
N ASP A 271 15.46 -2.00 24.16
CA ASP A 271 15.88 -3.19 23.42
C ASP A 271 17.40 -3.21 23.22
N LEU A 272 17.98 -2.07 22.84
CA LEU A 272 19.43 -1.93 22.75
C LEU A 272 20.11 -2.17 24.10
N LYS A 273 19.58 -1.61 25.18
CA LYS A 273 20.08 -1.81 26.55
C LYS A 273 19.92 -3.28 26.99
N GLY A 274 18.81 -3.91 26.65
CA GLY A 274 18.58 -5.34 26.88
C GLY A 274 19.59 -6.20 26.15
N THR A 275 19.78 -5.98 24.86
CA THR A 275 20.76 -6.67 24.01
C THR A 275 22.19 -6.53 24.57
N ILE A 276 22.61 -5.32 24.91
CA ILE A 276 23.91 -5.09 25.53
C ILE A 276 24.03 -5.85 26.85
N GLY A 277 22.97 -5.79 27.70
CA GLY A 277 22.92 -6.52 28.97
C GLY A 277 23.07 -8.03 28.80
N GLU A 278 22.35 -8.64 27.87
CA GLU A 278 22.45 -10.08 27.56
C GLU A 278 23.85 -10.46 27.08
N LEU A 279 24.40 -9.72 26.10
CA LEU A 279 25.71 -9.99 25.51
C LEU A 279 26.88 -9.77 26.48
N THR A 280 26.70 -8.99 27.55
CA THR A 280 27.74 -8.68 28.54
C THR A 280 27.44 -9.25 29.92
N SER A 281 26.38 -10.03 30.08
CA SER A 281 25.96 -10.62 31.34
C SER A 281 26.98 -11.64 31.87
N PHE A 282 26.98 -11.84 33.19
CA PHE A 282 27.69 -12.94 33.83
C PHE A 282 26.79 -13.58 34.89
N ASN A 283 26.53 -14.87 34.74
CA ASN A 283 25.80 -15.64 35.71
C ASN A 283 26.78 -16.33 36.69
N ALA A 284 26.84 -15.85 37.93
CA ALA A 284 27.76 -16.37 38.95
C ALA A 284 27.41 -17.80 39.42
N GLU A 285 26.14 -18.24 39.27
CA GLU A 285 25.72 -19.58 39.71
C GLU A 285 26.11 -20.64 38.71
N THR A 286 25.99 -20.34 37.43
CA THR A 286 26.28 -21.27 36.32
C THR A 286 27.68 -21.06 35.73
N GLY A 287 28.34 -19.94 35.98
CA GLY A 287 29.57 -19.51 35.34
C GLY A 287 29.42 -19.10 33.88
N ALA A 288 28.17 -18.98 33.40
CA ALA A 288 27.90 -18.59 32.03
C ALA A 288 28.19 -17.09 31.83
N ALA A 289 28.92 -16.77 30.77
CA ALA A 289 29.27 -15.41 30.39
C ALA A 289 28.69 -15.09 29.04
N GLY A 290 28.17 -13.88 28.86
CA GLY A 290 27.78 -13.36 27.56
C GLY A 290 29.00 -13.24 26.64
N GLU A 291 28.78 -13.38 25.36
CA GLU A 291 29.80 -13.52 24.32
C GLU A 291 30.72 -12.28 24.18
N LEU A 292 30.23 -11.13 24.61
CA LEU A 292 30.96 -9.84 24.61
C LEU A 292 31.29 -9.34 26.01
N LEU A 293 31.30 -10.20 27.02
CA LEU A 293 31.70 -9.83 28.39
C LEU A 293 33.10 -9.24 28.41
N GLY A 294 33.22 -8.01 28.92
CA GLY A 294 34.51 -7.29 28.99
C GLY A 294 34.99 -6.66 27.68
N ASP A 295 34.17 -6.72 26.62
CA ASP A 295 34.52 -6.15 25.33
C ASP A 295 34.61 -4.61 25.37
N SER A 296 35.69 -4.07 24.78
CA SER A 296 35.97 -2.63 24.82
C SER A 296 35.07 -1.81 23.88
N ALA A 297 34.64 -2.39 22.75
CA ALA A 297 33.78 -1.72 21.82
C ALA A 297 32.37 -1.52 22.41
N VAL A 298 31.85 -2.56 23.07
CA VAL A 298 30.54 -2.49 23.77
C VAL A 298 30.58 -1.46 24.89
N ARG A 299 31.62 -1.43 25.70
CA ARG A 299 31.81 -0.40 26.75
C ARG A 299 31.87 1.00 26.20
N THR A 300 32.50 1.18 25.02
CA THR A 300 32.56 2.48 24.35
C THR A 300 31.19 2.92 23.89
N VAL A 301 30.38 2.01 23.27
CA VAL A 301 29.01 2.28 22.87
C VAL A 301 28.17 2.68 24.08
N GLU A 302 28.20 1.89 25.18
CA GLU A 302 27.48 2.24 26.41
C GLU A 302 27.87 3.60 27.00
N SER A 303 29.15 3.90 27.04
CA SER A 303 29.66 5.18 27.54
C SER A 303 29.15 6.36 26.69
N ARG A 304 29.17 6.21 25.36
CA ARG A 304 28.66 7.22 24.43
C ARG A 304 27.15 7.39 24.56
N LEU A 305 26.38 6.32 24.60
CA LEU A 305 24.93 6.37 24.82
C LEU A 305 24.58 7.10 26.12
N ARG A 306 25.27 6.76 27.20
CA ARG A 306 25.08 7.40 28.50
C ARG A 306 25.48 8.88 28.48
N SER A 307 26.56 9.23 27.77
CA SER A 307 27.01 10.61 27.62
C SER A 307 26.05 11.46 26.80
N VAL A 308 25.50 10.90 25.69
CA VAL A 308 24.58 11.63 24.80
C VAL A 308 23.21 11.80 25.48
N LEU A 309 22.67 10.75 26.10
CA LEU A 309 21.36 10.81 26.74
C LEU A 309 21.37 11.40 28.14
N GLY A 310 22.47 11.29 28.88
CA GLY A 310 22.64 11.84 30.22
C GLY A 310 23.31 13.19 30.28
N GLY A 311 23.93 13.63 29.18
CA GLY A 311 24.55 14.96 29.05
C GLY A 311 23.56 16.06 28.69
N GLY A 312 22.30 15.82 28.97
CA GLY A 312 21.12 16.55 28.60
C GLY A 312 21.19 18.04 28.67
N ILE A 313 20.50 18.57 27.81
CA ILE A 313 19.79 19.86 27.72
C ILE A 313 20.40 20.98 28.56
#